data_df4a7b44fd9b552426552a1f4aeed20f
#
_entry.id   df4a7b44fd9b552426552a1f4aeed20f
#
_cell.length_a   1.000
_cell.length_b   1.000
_cell.length_c   1.000
_cell.angle_alpha   90.00
_cell.angle_beta   90.00
_cell.angle_gamma   90.00
#
_symmetry.space_group_name_H-M   'P 1'
#
loop_
_entity.id
_entity.type
_entity.pdbx_description
1 polymer ?
#
loop_
_entity_poly.entity_id
_entity_poly.type
_entity_poly.pdbx_seq_one_letter_code
_entity_poly.pdbx_strand_id
1 'polypeptide(L)'
;MSTDRPPQLRRRPRDRFRRRLVASLTVFVLVGAVAAVIGAQQGPRLRDVTYDPSGLVSRPAQRVILTANQALQRVSAGDVTVTPAAAHTVTSSGNTIAVEFAGPLAYDRSYEIAVTGVRAPGQPATSELRTTIRTGSTDVLALVPATSRTSGTSGTSGTSGTSGTAGSADKDRIVRRSLDAGGATTVYQAADITEYARLGRSLVVVSGTDGRSAVDIVSLAGGVQDPSAPVEHLTLPTAEGRVTALHVADDGASFGFEYADTTTGQSRDVGLYVVDMTGTHLPTAVAADGKPTAGAVPMTVAQWAYVPRTERALVRTGSDDLVLVDVSGQTDPVRLGSATYLHGFVGTGTTAVVETGTGVVRLDLTDGKRTPLAAPPGSTDAAYLGRIAQLDDDTYVRVVGDVRPDGTLAQRILRVDASRASRLPVVVPADASITAVCPSPNGQFLAVATKSATSDLVSIVDASSGALEASIDAASVDWCGALPSGDEIS
;
A
#
# COMPACT_ATOMS: atom_id res chain seq x y z
N MET A 1 -97.03 60.91 21.95
CA MET A 1 -96.82 59.49 21.72
C MET A 1 -95.43 59.36 21.15
N SER A 2 -94.52 59.05 22.03
CA SER A 2 -93.09 58.94 21.71
C SER A 2 -92.74 57.45 21.70
N THR A 3 -92.34 56.86 20.58
CA THR A 3 -91.90 55.44 20.44
C THR A 3 -90.42 55.40 20.55
N ASP A 4 -89.99 54.94 21.71
CA ASP A 4 -88.58 54.65 21.99
C ASP A 4 -88.16 53.33 21.32
N ARG A 5 -87.19 53.36 20.42
CA ARG A 5 -86.57 52.20 19.82
C ARG A 5 -85.28 51.84 20.58
N PRO A 6 -85.11 50.60 21.04
CA PRO A 6 -83.85 50.20 21.72
C PRO A 6 -82.65 50.15 20.76
N PRO A 7 -81.47 50.53 21.23
CA PRO A 7 -80.24 50.50 20.39
C PRO A 7 -79.78 49.11 20.10
N GLN A 8 -79.59 48.85 18.82
CA GLN A 8 -78.95 47.61 18.35
C GLN A 8 -77.45 47.66 18.71
N LEU A 9 -77.05 46.77 19.60
CA LEU A 9 -75.66 46.52 19.93
C LEU A 9 -74.88 45.99 18.69
N ARG A 10 -74.13 46.89 18.04
CA ARG A 10 -73.18 46.50 17.00
C ARG A 10 -72.14 45.57 17.65
N ARG A 11 -72.18 44.25 17.30
CA ARG A 11 -71.13 43.28 17.64
C ARG A 11 -69.84 43.78 17.06
N ARG A 12 -68.84 44.07 17.88
CA ARG A 12 -67.51 44.60 17.52
C ARG A 12 -66.75 43.60 16.58
N PRO A 13 -66.12 44.04 15.52
CA PRO A 13 -65.37 43.20 14.56
C PRO A 13 -64.17 42.47 15.19
N ARG A 14 -63.72 42.82 16.40
CA ARG A 14 -62.63 42.18 17.17
C ARG A 14 -62.87 40.70 17.48
N ASP A 15 -64.15 40.29 17.71
CA ASP A 15 -64.40 38.87 18.07
C ASP A 15 -64.28 37.91 16.88
N ARG A 16 -64.55 38.41 15.68
CA ARG A 16 -64.38 37.59 14.45
C ARG A 16 -62.91 37.36 14.09
N PHE A 17 -62.06 38.37 14.30
CA PHE A 17 -60.61 38.27 14.09
C PHE A 17 -59.98 37.34 15.13
N ARG A 18 -60.32 37.47 16.41
CA ARG A 18 -59.84 36.61 17.49
C ARG A 18 -60.24 35.13 17.27
N ARG A 19 -61.45 34.88 16.84
CA ARG A 19 -61.93 33.50 16.51
C ARG A 19 -61.14 32.93 15.32
N ARG A 20 -60.89 33.70 14.26
CA ARG A 20 -60.11 33.28 13.10
C ARG A 20 -58.66 33.02 13.44
N LEU A 21 -58.05 33.91 14.25
CA LEU A 21 -56.69 33.72 14.72
C LEU A 21 -56.55 32.48 15.59
N VAL A 22 -57.47 32.27 16.55
CA VAL A 22 -57.43 31.04 17.38
C VAL A 22 -57.66 29.80 16.53
N ALA A 23 -58.58 29.82 15.58
CA ALA A 23 -58.82 28.69 14.68
C ALA A 23 -57.60 28.37 13.82
N SER A 24 -56.92 29.39 13.25
CA SER A 24 -55.68 29.21 12.51
C SER A 24 -54.54 28.65 13.37
N LEU A 25 -54.37 29.18 14.59
CA LEU A 25 -53.35 28.69 15.55
C LEU A 25 -53.65 27.24 15.99
N THR A 26 -54.90 26.88 16.20
CA THR A 26 -55.34 25.50 16.51
C THR A 26 -55.03 24.55 15.36
N VAL A 27 -55.32 24.98 14.12
CA VAL A 27 -54.98 24.16 12.90
C VAL A 27 -53.45 24.00 12.81
N PHE A 28 -52.66 25.03 12.99
CA PHE A 28 -51.20 24.91 12.97
C PHE A 28 -50.66 24.00 14.07
N VAL A 29 -51.19 24.09 15.29
CA VAL A 29 -50.84 23.20 16.40
C VAL A 29 -51.22 21.74 16.07
N LEU A 30 -52.41 21.53 15.49
CA LEU A 30 -52.88 20.22 15.14
C LEU A 30 -52.07 19.59 13.99
N VAL A 31 -51.77 20.37 12.96
CA VAL A 31 -50.87 19.97 11.87
C VAL A 31 -49.45 19.68 12.40
N GLY A 32 -48.95 20.53 13.27
CA GLY A 32 -47.64 20.31 13.91
C GLY A 32 -47.62 19.06 14.80
N ALA A 33 -48.69 18.82 15.57
CA ALA A 33 -48.83 17.61 16.39
C ALA A 33 -48.89 16.32 15.50
N VAL A 34 -49.72 16.35 14.43
CA VAL A 34 -49.76 15.22 13.46
C VAL A 34 -48.45 15.00 12.78
N ALA A 35 -47.77 16.03 12.32
CA ALA A 35 -46.43 15.94 11.73
C ALA A 35 -45.38 15.39 12.73
N ALA A 36 -45.47 15.81 14.00
CA ALA A 36 -44.59 15.30 15.07
C ALA A 36 -44.83 13.80 15.36
N VAL A 37 -46.10 13.36 15.38
CA VAL A 37 -46.44 11.93 15.56
C VAL A 37 -45.98 11.11 14.38
N ILE A 38 -46.17 11.57 13.14
CA ILE A 38 -45.65 10.90 11.94
C ILE A 38 -44.14 10.85 11.97
N GLY A 39 -43.46 11.94 12.33
CA GLY A 39 -42.00 12.00 12.46
C GLY A 39 -41.45 11.06 13.54
N ALA A 40 -42.17 10.95 14.68
CA ALA A 40 -41.81 10.05 15.79
C ALA A 40 -41.96 8.55 15.44
N GLN A 41 -42.80 8.20 14.47
CA GLN A 41 -42.97 6.85 13.98
C GLN A 41 -42.03 6.46 12.86
N GLN A 42 -41.25 7.41 12.32
CA GLN A 42 -40.23 7.14 11.33
C GLN A 42 -38.91 6.81 12.02
N GLY A 43 -38.41 5.58 11.82
CA GLY A 43 -37.08 5.20 12.29
C GLY A 43 -35.94 6.03 11.66
N PRO A 44 -34.72 5.92 12.20
CA PRO A 44 -33.54 6.60 11.64
C PRO A 44 -33.34 6.29 10.16
N ARG A 45 -32.90 7.28 9.38
CA ARG A 45 -32.59 7.13 7.96
C ARG A 45 -31.14 7.52 7.69
N LEU A 46 -30.49 6.86 6.78
CA LEU A 46 -29.15 7.22 6.32
C LEU A 46 -29.21 8.60 5.64
N ARG A 47 -28.34 9.50 6.08
CA ARG A 47 -28.21 10.86 5.55
C ARG A 47 -26.98 11.00 4.67
N ASP A 48 -25.84 10.45 5.13
CA ASP A 48 -24.56 10.60 4.47
C ASP A 48 -23.65 9.40 4.75
N VAL A 49 -22.68 9.16 3.82
CA VAL A 49 -21.66 8.12 3.93
C VAL A 49 -20.31 8.73 3.56
N THR A 50 -19.38 8.71 4.50
CA THR A 50 -18.03 9.25 4.28
C THR A 50 -17.00 8.14 4.38
N TYR A 51 -16.13 8.02 3.38
CA TYR A 51 -15.01 7.08 3.36
C TYR A 51 -13.95 7.52 2.34
N ASP A 52 -12.74 6.96 2.47
CA ASP A 52 -11.65 7.13 1.49
C ASP A 52 -11.52 5.84 0.65
N PRO A 53 -11.93 5.81 -0.63
CA PRO A 53 -11.84 4.62 -1.47
C PRO A 53 -10.42 4.07 -1.62
N SER A 54 -9.43 4.96 -1.70
CA SER A 54 -8.01 4.59 -1.84
C SER A 54 -7.41 4.10 -0.52
N GLY A 55 -7.79 4.74 0.58
CA GLY A 55 -7.40 4.31 1.92
C GLY A 55 -7.90 2.91 2.24
N LEU A 56 -9.14 2.59 1.88
CA LEU A 56 -9.75 1.28 2.13
C LEU A 56 -8.97 0.11 1.52
N VAL A 57 -8.22 0.32 0.45
CA VAL A 57 -7.46 -0.74 -0.24
C VAL A 57 -5.96 -0.74 0.07
N SER A 58 -5.44 0.34 0.65
CA SER A 58 -4.00 0.49 0.88
C SER A 58 -3.60 0.43 2.36
N ARG A 59 -4.54 0.65 3.29
CA ARG A 59 -4.25 0.75 4.72
C ARG A 59 -5.24 -0.04 5.55
N PRO A 60 -4.81 -0.71 6.61
CA PRO A 60 -5.70 -1.30 7.61
C PRO A 60 -6.34 -0.21 8.48
N ALA A 61 -7.31 -0.61 9.30
CA ALA A 61 -8.03 0.25 10.24
C ALA A 61 -8.75 1.45 9.58
N GLN A 62 -9.07 1.35 8.30
CA GLN A 62 -9.85 2.37 7.59
C GLN A 62 -11.33 2.28 7.94
N ARG A 63 -11.99 3.44 7.94
CA ARG A 63 -13.37 3.57 8.41
C ARG A 63 -14.31 4.02 7.31
N VAL A 64 -15.49 3.43 7.33
CA VAL A 64 -16.67 3.94 6.64
C VAL A 64 -17.60 4.52 7.70
N ILE A 65 -17.92 5.80 7.58
CA ILE A 65 -18.76 6.54 8.55
C ILE A 65 -20.14 6.71 7.93
N LEU A 66 -21.14 6.11 8.57
CA LEU A 66 -22.55 6.23 8.24
C LEU A 66 -23.16 7.29 9.15
N THR A 67 -23.74 8.34 8.58
CA THR A 67 -24.39 9.42 9.34
C THR A 67 -25.90 9.33 9.18
N ALA A 68 -26.61 9.17 10.27
CA ALA A 68 -28.07 9.15 10.29
C ALA A 68 -28.64 10.56 10.43
N ASN A 69 -29.93 10.72 10.11
CA ASN A 69 -30.67 11.96 10.23
C ASN A 69 -31.02 12.35 11.69
N GLN A 70 -30.83 11.42 12.64
CA GLN A 70 -31.13 11.64 14.07
C GLN A 70 -30.18 10.80 14.94
N ALA A 71 -30.13 11.09 16.23
CA ALA A 71 -29.33 10.33 17.19
C ALA A 71 -29.76 8.86 17.24
N LEU A 72 -28.80 7.99 17.47
CA LEU A 72 -28.97 6.56 17.46
C LEU A 72 -28.76 5.95 18.86
N GLN A 73 -29.46 4.86 19.15
CA GLN A 73 -29.06 3.95 20.21
C GLN A 73 -27.79 3.24 19.81
N ARG A 74 -27.08 2.68 20.79
CA ARG A 74 -25.84 1.95 20.55
C ARG A 74 -26.06 0.81 19.56
N VAL A 75 -25.24 0.79 18.50
CA VAL A 75 -25.17 -0.25 17.50
C VAL A 75 -23.99 -1.16 17.81
N SER A 76 -24.19 -2.45 17.77
CA SER A 76 -23.16 -3.48 17.98
C SER A 76 -22.65 -4.06 16.67
N ALA A 77 -21.50 -4.75 16.71
CA ALA A 77 -20.95 -5.42 15.51
C ALA A 77 -21.91 -6.50 14.94
N GLY A 78 -22.71 -7.15 15.79
CA GLY A 78 -23.70 -8.14 15.35
C GLY A 78 -24.88 -7.56 14.57
N ASP A 79 -25.10 -6.24 14.66
CA ASP A 79 -26.16 -5.55 13.92
C ASP A 79 -25.69 -5.12 12.52
N VAL A 80 -24.38 -5.24 12.22
CA VAL A 80 -23.78 -4.81 10.95
C VAL A 80 -23.35 -6.01 10.13
N THR A 81 -23.79 -6.02 8.88
CA THR A 81 -23.38 -7.02 7.89
C THR A 81 -22.67 -6.35 6.74
N VAL A 82 -21.53 -6.88 6.35
CA VAL A 82 -20.75 -6.44 5.19
C VAL A 82 -20.73 -7.56 4.15
N THR A 83 -21.10 -7.25 2.92
CA THR A 83 -21.13 -8.20 1.81
C THR A 83 -20.37 -7.63 0.60
N PRO A 84 -19.30 -8.28 0.09
CA PRO A 84 -18.70 -9.54 0.58
C PRO A 84 -18.18 -9.43 2.02
N ALA A 85 -18.09 -10.55 2.70
CA ALA A 85 -17.65 -10.58 4.10
C ALA A 85 -16.24 -10.00 4.25
N ALA A 86 -16.06 -9.08 5.21
CA ALA A 86 -14.78 -8.51 5.59
C ALA A 86 -14.74 -8.33 7.12
N ALA A 87 -13.61 -8.66 7.72
CA ALA A 87 -13.40 -8.49 9.17
C ALA A 87 -13.50 -7.01 9.55
N HIS A 88 -14.36 -6.69 10.51
CA HIS A 88 -14.60 -5.30 10.90
C HIS A 88 -14.99 -5.18 12.38
N THR A 89 -14.79 -3.98 12.90
CA THR A 89 -15.31 -3.54 14.20
C THR A 89 -16.29 -2.39 14.01
N VAL A 90 -17.18 -2.20 14.99
CA VAL A 90 -18.21 -1.17 14.90
C VAL A 90 -18.19 -0.29 16.15
N THR A 91 -18.18 1.02 15.93
CA THR A 91 -18.35 2.00 16.98
C THR A 91 -19.50 2.95 16.61
N SER A 92 -20.33 3.33 17.58
CA SER A 92 -21.44 4.27 17.35
C SER A 92 -21.41 5.41 18.37
N SER A 93 -21.65 6.63 17.90
CA SER A 93 -21.68 7.82 18.76
C SER A 93 -22.64 8.87 18.16
N GLY A 94 -23.58 9.36 18.97
CA GLY A 94 -24.53 10.35 18.51
C GLY A 94 -25.39 9.83 17.35
N ASN A 95 -25.23 10.42 16.18
CA ASN A 95 -25.92 10.01 14.95
C ASN A 95 -25.01 9.31 13.94
N THR A 96 -23.80 8.88 14.35
CA THR A 96 -22.83 8.25 13.48
C THR A 96 -22.56 6.80 13.87
N ILE A 97 -22.32 5.96 12.86
CA ILE A 97 -21.82 4.59 12.99
C ILE A 97 -20.55 4.52 12.17
N ALA A 98 -19.43 4.16 12.80
CA ALA A 98 -18.17 3.92 12.13
C ALA A 98 -17.95 2.40 12.04
N VAL A 99 -17.79 1.90 10.81
CA VAL A 99 -17.39 0.54 10.49
C VAL A 99 -15.92 0.58 10.13
N GLU A 100 -15.06 0.02 10.98
CA GLU A 100 -13.62 -0.02 10.81
C GLU A 100 -13.19 -1.40 10.34
N PHE A 101 -12.51 -1.48 9.20
CA PHE A 101 -12.02 -2.73 8.61
C PHE A 101 -10.67 -3.12 9.20
N ALA A 102 -10.52 -4.39 9.59
CA ALA A 102 -9.28 -4.88 10.21
C ALA A 102 -8.08 -4.85 9.24
N GLY A 103 -8.33 -5.11 7.96
CA GLY A 103 -7.31 -5.09 6.89
C GLY A 103 -7.78 -4.32 5.67
N PRO A 104 -6.90 -4.13 4.68
CA PRO A 104 -7.28 -3.56 3.39
C PRO A 104 -8.35 -4.39 2.69
N LEU A 105 -9.27 -3.74 1.99
CA LEU A 105 -10.29 -4.37 1.17
C LEU A 105 -9.76 -4.70 -0.23
N ALA A 106 -10.50 -5.52 -0.99
CA ALA A 106 -10.15 -5.82 -2.38
C ALA A 106 -10.32 -4.60 -3.28
N TYR A 107 -9.46 -4.48 -4.31
CA TYR A 107 -9.51 -3.41 -5.31
C TYR A 107 -10.76 -3.52 -6.19
N ASP A 108 -11.26 -2.39 -6.64
CA ASP A 108 -12.37 -2.23 -7.61
C ASP A 108 -13.63 -3.00 -7.24
N ARG A 109 -13.86 -3.24 -5.97
CA ARG A 109 -14.96 -4.06 -5.48
C ARG A 109 -16.03 -3.22 -4.78
N SER A 110 -17.29 -3.59 -5.01
CA SER A 110 -18.41 -3.03 -4.28
C SER A 110 -18.69 -3.84 -3.03
N TYR A 111 -18.87 -3.14 -1.90
CA TYR A 111 -19.24 -3.72 -0.62
C TYR A 111 -20.57 -3.11 -0.19
N GLU A 112 -21.54 -3.95 0.11
CA GLU A 112 -22.79 -3.54 0.73
C GLU A 112 -22.63 -3.59 2.25
N ILE A 113 -22.98 -2.50 2.93
CA ILE A 113 -23.02 -2.40 4.38
C ILE A 113 -24.46 -2.24 4.79
N ALA A 114 -24.99 -3.19 5.55
CA ALA A 114 -26.34 -3.18 6.09
C ALA A 114 -26.29 -3.15 7.62
N VAL A 115 -26.98 -2.18 8.22
CA VAL A 115 -27.10 -2.03 9.67
C VAL A 115 -28.56 -2.24 10.02
N THR A 116 -28.86 -3.31 10.74
CA THR A 116 -30.23 -3.73 11.06
C THR A 116 -30.61 -3.29 12.49
N GLY A 117 -31.90 -3.16 12.74
CA GLY A 117 -32.43 -2.88 14.09
C GLY A 117 -32.11 -1.48 14.64
N VAL A 118 -31.73 -0.55 13.77
CA VAL A 118 -31.34 0.81 14.18
C VAL A 118 -32.52 1.57 14.78
N ARG A 119 -32.33 2.18 15.96
CA ARG A 119 -33.36 2.93 16.71
C ARG A 119 -32.85 4.27 17.17
N ALA A 120 -33.76 5.24 17.29
CA ALA A 120 -33.46 6.48 17.98
C ALA A 120 -33.80 6.37 19.49
N PRO A 121 -33.14 7.11 20.37
CA PRO A 121 -33.46 7.16 21.79
C PRO A 121 -34.92 7.55 22.00
N GLY A 122 -35.66 6.77 22.80
CA GLY A 122 -37.07 7.05 23.13
C GLY A 122 -38.08 6.76 22.00
N GLN A 123 -37.67 6.20 20.87
CA GLN A 123 -38.57 5.82 19.76
C GLN A 123 -38.65 4.30 19.62
N PRO A 124 -39.87 3.71 19.47
CA PRO A 124 -40.02 2.27 19.27
C PRO A 124 -39.71 1.82 17.83
N ALA A 125 -39.77 2.76 16.87
CA ALA A 125 -39.58 2.45 15.46
C ALA A 125 -38.13 2.01 15.17
N THR A 126 -37.98 0.88 14.49
CA THR A 126 -36.72 0.38 13.96
C THR A 126 -36.58 0.66 12.49
N SER A 127 -35.36 0.79 12.01
CA SER A 127 -35.06 0.89 10.59
C SER A 127 -33.82 0.07 10.25
N GLU A 128 -33.62 -0.13 8.97
CA GLU A 128 -32.37 -0.64 8.40
C GLU A 128 -31.68 0.50 7.65
N LEU A 129 -30.38 0.68 7.90
CA LEU A 129 -29.53 1.55 7.11
C LEU A 129 -28.74 0.68 6.14
N ARG A 130 -28.82 0.97 4.85
CA ARG A 130 -28.13 0.21 3.81
C ARG A 130 -27.39 1.17 2.89
N THR A 131 -26.15 0.83 2.57
CA THR A 131 -25.32 1.58 1.61
C THR A 131 -24.42 0.64 0.83
N THR A 132 -24.03 1.08 -0.35
CA THR A 132 -22.99 0.41 -1.13
C THR A 132 -21.82 1.37 -1.28
N ILE A 133 -20.63 0.91 -0.89
CA ILE A 133 -19.36 1.61 -1.13
C ILE A 133 -18.64 0.90 -2.26
N ARG A 134 -17.84 1.65 -3.02
CA ARG A 134 -16.90 1.09 -3.99
C ARG A 134 -15.49 1.42 -3.55
N THR A 135 -14.64 0.43 -3.51
CA THR A 135 -13.21 0.59 -3.21
C THR A 135 -12.46 1.16 -4.40
N GLY A 136 -11.29 1.74 -4.14
CA GLY A 136 -10.42 2.29 -5.17
C GLY A 136 -9.79 1.20 -6.05
N SER A 137 -9.32 1.61 -7.23
CA SER A 137 -8.45 0.82 -8.09
C SER A 137 -7.01 0.86 -7.57
N THR A 138 -6.15 0.04 -8.16
CA THR A 138 -4.72 0.11 -7.92
C THR A 138 -3.97 0.48 -9.18
N ASP A 139 -2.93 1.29 -8.97
CA ASP A 139 -1.95 1.60 -10.00
C ASP A 139 -0.63 0.91 -9.64
N VAL A 140 0.15 0.56 -10.64
CA VAL A 140 1.54 0.15 -10.49
C VAL A 140 2.46 1.17 -11.15
N LEU A 141 3.57 1.49 -10.50
CA LEU A 141 4.68 2.15 -11.17
C LEU A 141 5.61 1.05 -11.70
N ALA A 142 5.96 1.14 -12.98
CA ALA A 142 6.78 0.14 -13.64
C ALA A 142 7.99 0.80 -14.31
N LEU A 143 9.17 0.20 -14.14
CA LEU A 143 10.38 0.62 -14.83
C LEU A 143 10.46 -0.04 -16.21
N VAL A 144 10.32 0.77 -17.24
CA VAL A 144 10.44 0.36 -18.64
C VAL A 144 11.82 0.78 -19.15
N PRO A 145 12.76 -0.18 -19.37
CA PRO A 145 14.08 0.12 -19.88
C PRO A 145 14.05 0.74 -21.28
N ALA A 146 15.08 1.51 -21.63
CA ALA A 146 15.29 1.97 -22.98
C ALA A 146 15.52 0.77 -23.93
N THR A 147 14.92 0.85 -25.13
CA THR A 147 14.99 -0.26 -26.12
C THR A 147 16.41 -0.57 -26.61
N SER A 148 17.35 0.36 -26.43
CA SER A 148 18.76 0.17 -26.82
C SER A 148 19.55 -0.78 -25.93
N ARG A 149 19.05 -1.15 -24.74
CA ARG A 149 19.74 -2.09 -23.83
C ARG A 149 19.57 -3.55 -24.22
N THR A 150 18.64 -3.88 -25.10
CA THR A 150 18.32 -5.28 -25.49
C THR A 150 19.26 -5.89 -26.50
N SER A 151 20.33 -5.22 -26.96
CA SER A 151 21.26 -5.77 -27.97
C SER A 151 22.73 -5.52 -27.64
N GLY A 152 23.19 -6.18 -26.58
CA GLY A 152 24.62 -6.38 -26.30
C GLY A 152 25.16 -7.57 -27.07
N THR A 153 25.20 -7.51 -28.41
CA THR A 153 26.05 -8.37 -29.22
C THR A 153 26.84 -7.48 -30.16
N SER A 154 28.13 -7.36 -29.89
CA SER A 154 29.10 -6.72 -30.77
C SER A 154 29.06 -7.39 -32.16
N GLY A 155 28.61 -6.63 -33.15
CA GLY A 155 28.52 -7.07 -34.54
C GLY A 155 28.61 -5.91 -35.51
N THR A 156 29.84 -5.58 -35.90
CA THR A 156 30.28 -5.04 -37.20
C THR A 156 29.51 -3.87 -37.85
N SER A 157 30.22 -2.78 -37.99
CA SER A 157 29.96 -1.57 -38.80
C SER A 157 29.22 -1.81 -40.12
N GLY A 158 28.19 -0.98 -40.37
CA GLY A 158 27.51 -0.87 -41.65
C GLY A 158 26.68 0.38 -41.78
N THR A 159 27.27 1.46 -42.32
CA THR A 159 26.75 2.53 -43.21
C THR A 159 25.53 3.36 -42.81
N SER A 160 25.83 4.61 -42.51
CA SER A 160 25.10 5.88 -42.72
C SER A 160 23.66 5.86 -43.28
N GLY A 161 22.75 6.50 -42.59
CA GLY A 161 21.48 6.93 -43.12
C GLY A 161 20.63 7.72 -42.14
N THR A 162 20.61 9.05 -42.29
CA THR A 162 19.60 10.02 -41.86
C THR A 162 19.49 10.38 -40.37
N SER A 163 19.98 11.56 -40.07
CA SER A 163 19.74 12.35 -38.85
C SER A 163 18.24 12.55 -38.59
N GLY A 164 17.68 11.69 -37.74
CA GLY A 164 16.41 11.94 -37.08
C GLY A 164 16.72 12.32 -35.63
N THR A 165 16.09 13.34 -35.14
CA THR A 165 16.19 13.99 -33.84
C THR A 165 16.51 13.00 -32.71
N ALA A 166 17.78 12.88 -32.35
CA ALA A 166 18.26 12.16 -31.20
C ALA A 166 17.76 12.89 -29.95
N GLY A 167 16.77 12.36 -29.26
CA GLY A 167 16.26 13.02 -28.06
C GLY A 167 15.37 12.19 -27.14
N SER A 168 14.75 11.12 -27.58
CA SER A 168 13.73 10.43 -26.79
C SER A 168 13.84 8.90 -26.72
N ALA A 169 14.71 8.27 -27.51
CA ALA A 169 14.77 6.80 -27.65
C ALA A 169 15.70 6.10 -26.64
N ASP A 170 16.53 6.86 -25.92
CA ASP A 170 17.60 6.32 -25.07
C ASP A 170 17.39 6.48 -23.56
N LYS A 171 16.18 6.79 -23.11
CA LYS A 171 15.90 7.00 -21.69
C LYS A 171 14.98 5.91 -21.15
N ASP A 172 15.33 5.42 -19.98
CA ASP A 172 14.43 4.60 -19.19
C ASP A 172 13.24 5.42 -18.73
N ARG A 173 12.10 4.79 -18.56
CA ARG A 173 10.87 5.45 -18.17
C ARG A 173 10.24 4.75 -16.97
N ILE A 174 9.84 5.53 -15.98
CA ILE A 174 8.95 5.07 -14.92
C ILE A 174 7.53 5.42 -15.39
N VAL A 175 6.70 4.40 -15.59
CA VAL A 175 5.33 4.56 -16.07
C VAL A 175 4.34 4.13 -14.99
N ARG A 176 3.27 4.91 -14.85
CA ARG A 176 2.12 4.53 -14.03
C ARG A 176 1.11 3.83 -14.93
N ARG A 177 0.68 2.64 -14.52
CA ARG A 177 -0.35 1.88 -15.20
C ARG A 177 -1.47 1.52 -14.22
N SER A 178 -2.70 1.90 -14.57
CA SER A 178 -3.89 1.42 -13.88
C SER A 178 -4.22 0.01 -14.35
N LEU A 179 -4.59 -0.87 -13.45
CA LEU A 179 -4.92 -2.25 -13.80
C LEU A 179 -6.31 -2.36 -14.43
N ASP A 180 -7.22 -1.42 -14.14
CA ASP A 180 -8.60 -1.41 -14.66
C ASP A 180 -8.73 -0.71 -16.03
N ALA A 181 -7.95 0.33 -16.28
CA ALA A 181 -8.13 1.21 -17.45
C ALA A 181 -7.16 0.92 -18.61
N GLY A 182 -6.15 0.07 -18.42
CA GLY A 182 -5.20 -0.34 -19.47
C GLY A 182 -4.31 0.77 -20.04
N GLY A 183 -4.42 2.01 -19.54
CA GLY A 183 -3.61 3.16 -19.95
C GLY A 183 -2.29 3.23 -19.20
N ALA A 184 -1.22 3.68 -19.87
CA ALA A 184 0.07 3.97 -19.25
C ALA A 184 0.40 5.45 -19.35
N THR A 185 0.86 6.05 -18.26
CA THR A 185 1.29 7.45 -18.22
C THR A 185 2.74 7.51 -17.74
N THR A 186 3.62 8.17 -18.50
CA THR A 186 5.00 8.38 -18.06
C THR A 186 5.03 9.31 -16.86
N VAL A 187 5.61 8.84 -15.77
CA VAL A 187 5.78 9.58 -14.52
C VAL A 187 7.10 10.34 -14.53
N TYR A 188 8.18 9.67 -14.92
CA TYR A 188 9.54 10.22 -14.97
C TYR A 188 10.36 9.51 -16.05
N GLN A 189 11.43 10.17 -16.51
CA GLN A 189 12.37 9.57 -17.46
C GLN A 189 13.79 10.08 -17.23
N ALA A 190 14.73 9.16 -17.16
CA ALA A 190 16.17 9.44 -17.06
C ALA A 190 16.97 8.34 -17.74
N ALA A 191 18.26 8.58 -17.95
CA ALA A 191 19.16 7.51 -18.38
C ALA A 191 19.48 6.60 -17.20
N ASP A 192 19.65 5.30 -17.48
CA ASP A 192 20.22 4.32 -16.56
C ASP A 192 19.58 4.28 -15.18
N ILE A 193 18.24 4.26 -15.12
CA ILE A 193 17.51 4.06 -13.87
C ILE A 193 17.74 2.63 -13.38
N THR A 194 18.26 2.49 -12.16
CA THR A 194 18.51 1.21 -11.52
C THR A 194 17.45 0.87 -10.50
N GLU A 195 17.02 1.84 -9.69
CA GLU A 195 16.01 1.67 -8.66
C GLU A 195 15.13 2.91 -8.56
N TYR A 196 13.93 2.74 -8.05
CA TYR A 196 13.03 3.85 -7.73
C TYR A 196 12.04 3.43 -6.65
N ALA A 197 11.57 4.42 -5.90
CA ALA A 197 10.55 4.21 -4.89
C ALA A 197 9.64 5.43 -4.77
N ARG A 198 8.35 5.20 -4.50
CA ARG A 198 7.38 6.26 -4.29
C ARG A 198 7.41 6.72 -2.83
N LEU A 199 7.69 7.99 -2.61
CA LEU A 199 7.80 8.63 -1.30
C LEU A 199 6.70 9.69 -1.17
N GLY A 200 5.52 9.30 -0.72
CA GLY A 200 4.38 10.20 -0.60
C GLY A 200 4.01 10.89 -1.94
N ARG A 201 4.28 12.19 -2.06
CA ARG A 201 4.08 13.00 -3.26
C ARG A 201 5.36 13.19 -4.08
N SER A 202 6.39 12.45 -3.80
CA SER A 202 7.65 12.47 -4.50
C SER A 202 8.01 11.08 -4.99
N LEU A 203 8.97 11.02 -5.89
CA LEU A 203 9.60 9.81 -6.37
C LEU A 203 11.09 9.93 -6.09
N VAL A 204 11.67 8.94 -5.42
CA VAL A 204 13.11 8.80 -5.28
C VAL A 204 13.60 7.90 -6.40
N VAL A 205 14.58 8.35 -7.15
CA VAL A 205 15.12 7.64 -8.33
C VAL A 205 16.62 7.51 -8.18
N VAL A 206 17.10 6.28 -8.28
CA VAL A 206 18.53 5.97 -8.37
C VAL A 206 18.85 5.72 -9.84
N SER A 207 19.82 6.43 -10.35
CA SER A 207 20.34 6.27 -11.71
C SER A 207 21.86 6.19 -11.69
N GLY A 208 22.46 5.59 -12.69
CA GLY A 208 23.90 5.58 -12.83
C GLY A 208 24.47 4.34 -13.50
N THR A 209 25.71 4.47 -13.96
CA THR A 209 26.50 3.43 -14.63
C THR A 209 27.88 3.34 -14.01
N ASP A 210 28.60 2.23 -14.28
CA ASP A 210 30.02 2.06 -13.95
C ASP A 210 30.37 2.25 -12.46
N GLY A 211 29.46 1.84 -11.57
CA GLY A 211 29.70 1.91 -10.13
C GLY A 211 29.50 3.29 -9.51
N ARG A 212 28.96 4.25 -10.26
CA ARG A 212 28.57 5.57 -9.78
C ARG A 212 27.06 5.71 -9.82
N SER A 213 26.47 6.09 -8.73
CA SER A 213 25.04 6.36 -8.64
C SER A 213 24.77 7.84 -8.41
N ALA A 214 23.63 8.31 -8.95
CA ALA A 214 22.98 9.55 -8.59
C ALA A 214 21.62 9.24 -7.99
N VAL A 215 21.20 10.03 -7.00
CA VAL A 215 19.86 9.89 -6.39
C VAL A 215 19.12 11.21 -6.57
N ASP A 216 17.99 11.13 -7.21
CA ASP A 216 17.12 12.26 -7.51
C ASP A 216 15.82 12.16 -6.71
N ILE A 217 15.38 13.28 -6.14
CA ILE A 217 14.07 13.41 -5.51
C ILE A 217 13.20 14.27 -6.43
N VAL A 218 12.18 13.66 -6.99
CA VAL A 218 11.31 14.24 -8.03
C VAL A 218 9.93 14.51 -7.45
N SER A 219 9.50 15.76 -7.43
CA SER A 219 8.14 16.12 -6.99
C SER A 219 7.09 15.68 -8.01
N LEU A 220 5.96 15.16 -7.53
CA LEU A 220 4.86 14.69 -8.34
C LEU A 220 3.62 15.59 -8.18
N ALA A 221 3.05 16.04 -9.30
CA ALA A 221 1.76 16.70 -9.38
C ALA A 221 0.78 15.82 -10.16
N GLY A 222 -0.34 15.46 -9.52
CA GLY A 222 -1.31 14.53 -10.15
C GLY A 222 -0.73 13.14 -10.44
N GLY A 223 0.38 12.77 -9.78
CA GLY A 223 1.04 11.48 -9.95
C GLY A 223 2.00 11.38 -11.14
N VAL A 224 2.39 12.49 -11.72
CA VAL A 224 3.47 12.64 -12.72
C VAL A 224 4.45 13.69 -12.26
N GLN A 225 5.66 13.71 -12.82
CA GLN A 225 6.66 14.75 -12.52
C GLN A 225 6.03 16.14 -12.63
N ASP A 226 6.23 16.97 -11.61
CA ASP A 226 5.87 18.38 -11.65
C ASP A 226 6.92 19.14 -12.46
N PRO A 227 6.59 19.63 -13.68
CA PRO A 227 7.58 20.33 -14.49
C PRO A 227 7.96 21.71 -13.94
N SER A 228 7.21 22.24 -12.96
CA SER A 228 7.49 23.52 -12.31
C SER A 228 8.39 23.38 -11.09
N ALA A 229 8.52 22.17 -10.53
CA ALA A 229 9.38 21.90 -9.39
C ALA A 229 10.79 21.47 -9.86
N PRO A 230 11.85 21.99 -9.24
CA PRO A 230 13.20 21.50 -9.52
C PRO A 230 13.34 20.04 -9.08
N VAL A 231 14.14 19.29 -9.83
CA VAL A 231 14.63 18.00 -9.37
C VAL A 231 15.69 18.24 -8.31
N GLU A 232 15.54 17.67 -7.14
CA GLU A 232 16.54 17.76 -6.08
C GLU A 232 17.54 16.62 -6.24
N HIS A 233 18.83 16.97 -6.32
CA HIS A 233 19.92 16.01 -6.40
C HIS A 233 20.50 15.76 -4.99
N LEU A 234 20.42 14.53 -4.54
CA LEU A 234 20.95 14.14 -3.22
C LEU A 234 22.49 14.18 -3.25
N THR A 235 23.08 14.82 -2.24
CA THR A 235 24.54 14.77 -2.04
C THR A 235 24.91 13.44 -1.38
N LEU A 236 25.56 12.54 -2.12
CA LEU A 236 26.01 11.24 -1.61
C LEU A 236 27.22 11.37 -0.69
N PRO A 237 27.50 10.36 0.17
CA PRO A 237 28.61 10.39 1.14
C PRO A 237 29.98 10.61 0.51
N THR A 238 30.22 10.10 -0.69
CA THR A 238 31.43 10.35 -1.48
C THR A 238 31.07 10.66 -2.94
N ALA A 239 32.01 11.21 -3.70
CA ALA A 239 31.79 11.55 -5.12
C ALA A 239 31.61 10.33 -6.02
N GLU A 240 32.08 9.17 -5.59
CA GLU A 240 32.03 7.92 -6.35
C GLU A 240 31.54 6.80 -5.44
N GLY A 241 30.35 6.29 -5.72
CA GLY A 241 29.80 5.18 -4.96
C GLY A 241 28.54 4.63 -5.59
N ARG A 242 28.21 3.42 -5.19
CA ARG A 242 27.03 2.69 -5.66
C ARG A 242 25.95 2.71 -4.59
N VAL A 243 24.77 3.15 -4.99
CA VAL A 243 23.53 3.05 -4.21
C VAL A 243 22.76 1.80 -4.66
N THR A 244 22.30 1.03 -3.70
CA THR A 244 21.46 -0.16 -3.90
C THR A 244 20.46 -0.26 -2.75
N ALA A 245 19.47 -1.14 -2.90
CA ALA A 245 18.50 -1.46 -1.86
C ALA A 245 17.75 -0.23 -1.33
N LEU A 246 17.21 0.55 -2.25
CA LEU A 246 16.38 1.72 -1.92
C LEU A 246 15.06 1.29 -1.31
N HIS A 247 14.79 1.74 -0.09
CA HIS A 247 13.51 1.56 0.59
C HIS A 247 12.99 2.89 1.11
N VAL A 248 11.67 3.02 1.18
CA VAL A 248 10.97 4.21 1.67
C VAL A 248 10.09 3.84 2.86
N ALA A 249 9.96 4.76 3.81
CA ALA A 249 9.01 4.61 4.90
C ALA A 249 7.58 4.87 4.39
N ASP A 250 6.59 4.14 4.91
CA ASP A 250 5.18 4.22 4.49
C ASP A 250 4.55 5.60 4.71
N ASP A 251 5.03 6.35 5.70
CA ASP A 251 4.58 7.71 6.01
C ASP A 251 5.17 8.78 5.07
N GLY A 252 6.19 8.41 4.27
CA GLY A 252 6.89 9.31 3.38
C GLY A 252 7.82 10.30 4.09
N ALA A 253 8.11 10.10 5.38
CA ALA A 253 8.97 10.98 6.16
C ALA A 253 10.46 10.68 5.98
N SER A 254 10.82 9.48 5.54
CA SER A 254 12.22 9.09 5.32
C SER A 254 12.34 8.04 4.22
N PHE A 255 13.56 7.92 3.69
CA PHE A 255 13.97 6.79 2.88
C PHE A 255 15.39 6.39 3.25
N GLY A 256 15.83 5.22 2.84
CA GLY A 256 17.18 4.76 3.07
C GLY A 256 17.68 3.90 1.94
N PHE A 257 18.97 3.66 1.92
CA PHE A 257 19.64 2.88 0.90
C PHE A 257 20.96 2.31 1.43
N GLU A 258 21.42 1.27 0.78
CA GLU A 258 22.76 0.75 0.94
C GLU A 258 23.72 1.54 0.06
N TYR A 259 24.89 1.88 0.60
CA TYR A 259 25.91 2.64 -0.11
C TYR A 259 27.27 1.96 -0.01
N ALA A 260 27.90 1.73 -1.15
CA ALA A 260 29.26 1.23 -1.26
C ALA A 260 30.16 2.30 -1.90
N ASP A 261 31.19 2.75 -1.19
CA ASP A 261 32.21 3.65 -1.73
C ASP A 261 33.10 2.91 -2.75
N THR A 262 33.16 3.40 -3.98
CA THR A 262 33.93 2.81 -5.07
C THR A 262 35.21 3.60 -5.41
N THR A 263 35.52 4.67 -4.67
CA THR A 263 36.67 5.59 -4.94
C THR A 263 38.02 4.90 -5.02
N THR A 264 38.19 3.78 -4.31
CA THR A 264 39.51 3.05 -4.28
C THR A 264 39.55 1.85 -5.23
N GLY A 265 38.52 1.66 -6.07
CA GLY A 265 38.41 0.48 -6.95
C GLY A 265 38.13 -0.85 -6.22
N GLN A 266 38.10 -0.82 -4.88
CA GLN A 266 37.63 -1.93 -4.04
C GLN A 266 36.31 -1.54 -3.44
N SER A 267 35.26 -2.36 -3.68
CA SER A 267 34.00 -2.21 -2.97
C SER A 267 34.29 -2.39 -1.47
N ARG A 268 34.17 -1.29 -0.72
CA ARG A 268 34.18 -1.35 0.76
C ARG A 268 32.85 -1.95 1.22
N ASP A 269 32.82 -2.33 2.49
CA ASP A 269 31.61 -2.84 3.13
C ASP A 269 30.42 -1.93 2.81
N VAL A 270 29.32 -2.58 2.40
CA VAL A 270 28.08 -1.89 2.06
C VAL A 270 27.45 -1.38 3.35
N GLY A 271 27.26 -0.07 3.45
CA GLY A 271 26.73 0.59 4.63
C GLY A 271 25.33 1.12 4.46
N LEU A 272 24.52 1.08 5.53
CA LEU A 272 23.19 1.63 5.55
C LEU A 272 23.17 3.13 5.82
N TYR A 273 22.49 3.89 4.98
CA TYR A 273 22.25 5.32 5.12
C TYR A 273 20.73 5.59 5.10
N VAL A 274 20.31 6.58 5.88
CA VAL A 274 18.92 7.06 5.93
C VAL A 274 18.88 8.55 5.65
N VAL A 275 17.81 9.01 5.04
CA VAL A 275 17.55 10.42 4.70
C VAL A 275 16.22 10.83 5.33
N ASP A 276 16.28 11.86 6.18
CA ASP A 276 15.09 12.48 6.77
C ASP A 276 14.55 13.56 5.82
N MET A 277 13.33 13.37 5.32
CA MET A 277 12.64 14.29 4.41
C MET A 277 12.01 15.50 5.12
N THR A 278 12.04 15.53 6.43
CA THR A 278 11.59 16.70 7.23
C THR A 278 12.73 17.64 7.56
N GLY A 279 13.99 17.21 7.31
CA GLY A 279 15.21 17.91 7.68
C GLY A 279 16.00 18.46 6.48
N THR A 280 17.29 18.25 6.50
CA THR A 280 18.26 18.79 5.51
C THR A 280 18.43 17.90 4.28
N HIS A 281 17.74 16.78 4.19
CA HIS A 281 17.86 15.75 3.16
C HIS A 281 19.30 15.21 2.99
N LEU A 282 20.11 15.23 4.05
CA LEU A 282 21.47 14.69 4.01
C LEU A 282 21.46 13.21 4.44
N PRO A 283 22.13 12.33 3.68
CA PRO A 283 22.29 10.94 4.07
C PRO A 283 23.04 10.83 5.41
N THR A 284 22.44 10.16 6.36
CA THR A 284 23.02 9.92 7.68
C THR A 284 23.33 8.44 7.83
N ALA A 285 24.56 8.10 8.16
CA ALA A 285 24.98 6.72 8.37
C ALA A 285 24.29 6.11 9.59
N VAL A 286 23.76 4.90 9.45
CA VAL A 286 23.36 4.09 10.60
C VAL A 286 24.64 3.45 11.14
N ALA A 287 25.10 3.89 12.31
CA ALA A 287 26.33 3.43 12.91
C ALA A 287 26.26 1.99 13.43
N ALA A 288 27.38 1.37 13.78
CA ALA A 288 27.45 -0.01 14.25
C ALA A 288 26.63 -0.27 15.53
N ASP A 289 26.32 0.77 16.31
CA ASP A 289 25.42 0.70 17.46
C ASP A 289 23.92 0.75 17.06
N GLY A 290 23.62 0.88 15.75
CA GLY A 290 22.28 0.95 15.21
C GLY A 290 21.62 2.32 15.30
N LYS A 291 22.38 3.39 15.52
CA LYS A 291 21.86 4.76 15.57
C LYS A 291 22.24 5.56 14.33
N PRO A 292 21.31 6.31 13.71
CA PRO A 292 21.66 7.28 12.69
C PRO A 292 22.58 8.35 13.29
N THR A 293 23.80 8.47 12.76
CA THR A 293 24.83 9.37 13.29
C THR A 293 25.58 10.03 12.15
N ALA A 294 25.56 11.36 12.11
CA ALA A 294 26.26 12.11 11.07
C ALA A 294 27.77 11.89 11.14
N GLY A 295 28.36 11.55 9.99
CA GLY A 295 29.82 11.32 9.89
C GLY A 295 30.35 10.03 10.54
N ALA A 296 29.43 9.17 11.03
CA ALA A 296 29.82 7.86 11.56
C ALA A 296 30.21 6.89 10.45
N VAL A 297 30.95 5.84 10.82
CA VAL A 297 31.15 4.67 9.95
C VAL A 297 29.85 3.87 9.93
N PRO A 298 29.26 3.60 8.76
CA PRO A 298 28.01 2.88 8.67
C PRO A 298 28.17 1.42 9.11
N MET A 299 27.09 0.84 9.64
CA MET A 299 27.02 -0.59 9.90
C MET A 299 26.98 -1.37 8.58
N THR A 300 27.69 -2.50 8.55
CA THR A 300 27.64 -3.42 7.41
C THR A 300 26.31 -4.16 7.41
N VAL A 301 25.61 -4.10 6.27
CA VAL A 301 24.27 -4.67 6.10
C VAL A 301 24.31 -5.76 5.04
N ALA A 302 23.59 -6.83 5.28
CA ALA A 302 23.36 -7.90 4.31
C ALA A 302 21.93 -7.84 3.74
N GLN A 303 20.96 -7.42 4.54
CA GLN A 303 19.58 -7.18 4.12
C GLN A 303 18.91 -6.20 5.06
N TRP A 304 18.00 -5.40 4.54
CA TRP A 304 17.18 -4.53 5.37
C TRP A 304 15.85 -4.18 4.71
N ALA A 305 14.89 -3.72 5.49
CA ALA A 305 13.66 -3.10 5.01
C ALA A 305 13.02 -2.27 6.11
N TYR A 306 12.22 -1.26 5.76
CA TYR A 306 11.37 -0.58 6.72
C TYR A 306 10.30 -1.51 7.26
N VAL A 307 10.08 -1.44 8.57
CA VAL A 307 8.95 -2.12 9.21
C VAL A 307 7.68 -1.34 8.87
N PRO A 308 6.69 -1.97 8.25
CA PRO A 308 5.50 -1.28 7.78
C PRO A 308 4.84 -0.40 8.86
N ARG A 309 4.46 0.81 8.51
CA ARG A 309 3.77 1.81 9.35
C ARG A 309 4.53 2.24 10.60
N THR A 310 5.85 2.14 10.58
CA THR A 310 6.71 2.59 11.68
C THR A 310 7.89 3.39 11.14
N GLU A 311 8.55 4.14 12.01
CA GLU A 311 9.84 4.79 11.75
C GLU A 311 11.02 3.87 12.06
N ARG A 312 10.83 2.55 11.91
CA ARG A 312 11.86 1.55 12.22
C ARG A 312 12.25 0.76 10.98
N ALA A 313 13.48 0.32 10.96
CA ALA A 313 14.00 -0.60 9.97
C ALA A 313 14.46 -1.90 10.64
N LEU A 314 14.14 -3.03 10.04
CA LEU A 314 14.71 -4.32 10.42
C LEU A 314 15.92 -4.58 9.54
N VAL A 315 17.07 -4.74 10.18
CA VAL A 315 18.36 -4.91 9.53
C VAL A 315 18.93 -6.29 9.88
N ARG A 316 19.33 -7.04 8.88
CA ARG A 316 20.20 -8.19 9.02
C ARG A 316 21.62 -7.74 8.70
N THR A 317 22.50 -7.79 9.68
CA THR A 317 23.89 -7.39 9.52
C THR A 317 24.72 -8.39 8.74
N GLY A 318 25.93 -8.04 8.32
CA GLY A 318 26.85 -8.97 7.68
C GLY A 318 27.27 -10.16 8.56
N SER A 319 27.01 -10.10 9.88
CA SER A 319 27.21 -11.22 10.85
C SER A 319 25.93 -11.99 11.17
N ASP A 320 24.87 -11.83 10.36
CA ASP A 320 23.55 -12.47 10.52
C ASP A 320 22.77 -12.04 11.79
N ASP A 321 23.20 -10.99 12.48
CA ASP A 321 22.43 -10.43 13.59
C ASP A 321 21.22 -9.65 13.05
N LEU A 322 20.06 -9.85 13.70
CA LEU A 322 18.87 -9.04 13.46
C LEU A 322 18.81 -7.87 14.44
N VAL A 323 18.74 -6.67 13.92
CA VAL A 323 18.66 -5.44 14.68
C VAL A 323 17.45 -4.62 14.21
N LEU A 324 16.59 -4.24 15.12
CA LEU A 324 15.51 -3.29 14.87
C LEU A 324 16.04 -1.90 15.19
N VAL A 325 16.19 -1.08 14.16
CA VAL A 325 16.76 0.27 14.19
C VAL A 325 15.63 1.29 14.17
N ASP A 326 15.70 2.32 15.00
CA ASP A 326 14.87 3.51 14.90
C ASP A 326 15.57 4.52 14.00
N VAL A 327 15.02 4.75 12.80
CA VAL A 327 15.64 5.65 11.81
C VAL A 327 15.53 7.13 12.20
N SER A 328 14.64 7.48 13.13
CA SER A 328 14.58 8.82 13.73
C SER A 328 15.65 9.03 14.83
N GLY A 329 16.26 7.94 15.30
CA GLY A 329 17.27 7.96 16.35
C GLY A 329 16.75 8.27 17.77
N GLN A 330 15.43 8.27 17.97
CA GLN A 330 14.82 8.63 19.25
C GLN A 330 14.85 7.50 20.27
N THR A 331 14.87 6.24 19.80
CA THR A 331 14.89 5.06 20.66
C THR A 331 16.13 4.23 20.42
N ASP A 332 16.53 3.46 21.43
CA ASP A 332 17.68 2.56 21.31
C ASP A 332 17.33 1.37 20.41
N PRO A 333 18.29 0.90 19.60
CA PRO A 333 18.13 -0.27 18.77
C PRO A 333 17.87 -1.54 19.60
N VAL A 334 17.05 -2.43 19.07
CA VAL A 334 16.69 -3.69 19.73
C VAL A 334 17.31 -4.86 18.98
N ARG A 335 18.12 -5.67 19.65
CA ARG A 335 18.66 -6.92 19.12
C ARG A 335 17.64 -8.04 19.23
N LEU A 336 17.30 -8.67 18.09
CA LEU A 336 16.27 -9.70 17.98
C LEU A 336 16.84 -11.11 17.77
N GLY A 337 18.15 -11.29 17.99
CA GLY A 337 18.88 -12.52 17.73
C GLY A 337 19.41 -12.59 16.30
N SER A 338 19.47 -13.79 15.69
CA SER A 338 20.04 -14.00 14.37
C SER A 338 19.06 -14.60 13.37
N ALA A 339 19.32 -14.36 12.08
CA ALA A 339 18.64 -14.98 10.95
C ALA A 339 19.59 -15.07 9.75
N THR A 340 19.47 -16.12 8.97
CA THR A 340 20.25 -16.32 7.74
C THR A 340 19.65 -15.56 6.56
N TYR A 341 18.32 -15.28 6.62
CA TYR A 341 17.63 -14.55 5.55
C TYR A 341 16.41 -13.80 6.09
N LEU A 342 16.15 -12.60 5.53
CA LEU A 342 14.96 -11.79 5.78
C LEU A 342 14.04 -11.85 4.56
N HIS A 343 12.88 -12.51 4.70
CA HIS A 343 11.92 -12.65 3.61
C HIS A 343 11.02 -11.42 3.43
N GLY A 344 10.72 -10.70 4.50
CA GLY A 344 9.82 -9.54 4.51
C GLY A 344 8.89 -9.53 5.71
N PHE A 345 7.71 -8.98 5.54
CA PHE A 345 6.72 -8.83 6.61
C PHE A 345 5.38 -9.48 6.24
N VAL A 346 4.60 -9.81 7.25
CA VAL A 346 3.22 -10.30 7.08
C VAL A 346 2.31 -9.13 6.76
N GLY A 347 1.87 -9.02 5.52
CA GLY A 347 1.05 -7.91 5.05
C GLY A 347 1.67 -6.55 5.40
N THR A 348 0.90 -5.68 6.03
CA THR A 348 1.36 -4.37 6.55
C THR A 348 1.60 -4.38 8.06
N GLY A 349 1.83 -5.55 8.64
CA GLY A 349 2.01 -5.74 10.09
C GLY A 349 3.46 -5.63 10.54
N THR A 350 3.68 -5.74 11.86
CA THR A 350 5.00 -5.72 12.51
C THR A 350 5.58 -7.11 12.73
N THR A 351 5.06 -8.13 12.06
CA THR A 351 5.57 -9.50 12.11
C THR A 351 6.48 -9.72 10.91
N ALA A 352 7.76 -9.98 11.15
CA ALA A 352 8.72 -10.32 10.11
C ALA A 352 8.71 -11.83 9.82
N VAL A 353 9.04 -12.20 8.59
CA VAL A 353 9.30 -13.58 8.18
C VAL A 353 10.80 -13.73 7.94
N VAL A 354 11.43 -14.57 8.75
CA VAL A 354 12.89 -14.74 8.72
C VAL A 354 13.26 -16.22 8.66
N GLU A 355 14.36 -16.52 7.97
CA GLU A 355 14.95 -17.85 7.96
C GLU A 355 16.02 -17.95 9.04
N THR A 356 16.06 -19.09 9.72
CA THR A 356 17.03 -19.39 10.78
C THR A 356 17.66 -20.75 10.50
N GLY A 357 18.70 -21.12 11.24
CA GLY A 357 19.30 -22.46 11.13
C GLY A 357 18.33 -23.62 11.40
N THR A 358 17.13 -23.36 11.95
CA THR A 358 16.10 -24.38 12.24
C THR A 358 14.89 -24.28 11.32
N GLY A 359 14.90 -23.36 10.35
CA GLY A 359 13.82 -23.14 9.37
C GLY A 359 13.22 -21.76 9.43
N VAL A 360 12.14 -21.57 8.69
CA VAL A 360 11.47 -20.28 8.56
C VAL A 360 10.53 -20.04 9.75
N VAL A 361 10.62 -18.85 10.32
CA VAL A 361 9.78 -18.42 11.45
C VAL A 361 9.15 -17.06 11.21
N ARG A 362 8.00 -16.82 11.81
CA ARG A 362 7.42 -15.50 12.01
C ARG A 362 7.99 -14.94 13.30
N LEU A 363 8.52 -13.72 13.23
CA LEU A 363 9.11 -12.98 14.33
C LEU A 363 8.25 -11.75 14.62
N ASP A 364 7.60 -11.74 15.78
CA ASP A 364 6.90 -10.54 16.26
C ASP A 364 7.94 -9.52 16.75
N LEU A 365 7.97 -8.34 16.13
CA LEU A 365 8.95 -7.29 16.45
C LEU A 365 8.61 -6.51 17.72
N THR A 366 7.44 -6.75 18.33
CA THR A 366 7.01 -6.07 19.55
C THR A 366 7.53 -6.78 20.81
N ASP A 367 7.59 -8.11 20.79
CA ASP A 367 8.00 -8.93 21.94
C ASP A 367 9.14 -9.91 21.63
N GLY A 368 9.59 -9.99 20.37
CA GLY A 368 10.64 -10.90 19.90
C GLY A 368 10.22 -12.37 19.82
N LYS A 369 8.91 -12.66 19.95
CA LYS A 369 8.39 -14.03 19.89
C LYS A 369 8.54 -14.62 18.50
N ARG A 370 9.06 -15.85 18.45
CA ARG A 370 9.23 -16.63 17.22
C ARG A 370 8.21 -17.75 17.14
N THR A 371 7.53 -17.86 16.02
CA THR A 371 6.56 -18.92 15.74
C THR A 371 6.93 -19.56 14.39
N PRO A 372 7.12 -20.90 14.34
CA PRO A 372 7.42 -21.58 13.07
C PRO A 372 6.39 -21.27 12.00
N LEU A 373 6.85 -21.01 10.78
CA LEU A 373 5.96 -20.89 9.63
C LEU A 373 5.54 -22.29 9.18
N ALA A 374 4.25 -22.45 8.87
CA ALA A 374 3.75 -23.75 8.42
C ALA A 374 4.46 -24.17 7.10
N ALA A 375 4.94 -25.39 7.07
CA ALA A 375 5.61 -26.02 5.94
C ALA A 375 4.95 -27.37 5.63
N PRO A 376 3.74 -27.39 5.04
CA PRO A 376 3.04 -28.63 4.71
C PRO A 376 3.83 -29.44 3.67
N PRO A 377 3.54 -30.76 3.52
CA PRO A 377 4.20 -31.62 2.54
C PRO A 377 4.21 -31.01 1.12
N GLY A 378 5.32 -31.09 0.44
CA GLY A 378 5.52 -30.52 -0.90
C GLY A 378 5.94 -29.05 -0.94
N SER A 379 5.92 -28.34 0.18
CA SER A 379 6.33 -26.91 0.22
C SER A 379 7.86 -26.72 0.21
N THR A 380 8.63 -27.76 0.55
CA THR A 380 10.09 -27.73 0.66
C THR A 380 10.79 -28.80 -0.17
N ASP A 381 10.07 -29.52 -1.04
CA ASP A 381 10.59 -30.68 -1.77
C ASP A 381 11.38 -30.31 -3.06
N ALA A 382 11.57 -29.02 -3.34
CA ALA A 382 12.29 -28.54 -4.50
C ALA A 382 13.79 -28.39 -4.22
N ALA A 383 14.62 -28.53 -5.25
CA ALA A 383 16.07 -28.33 -5.16
C ALA A 383 16.47 -26.87 -4.86
N TYR A 384 15.65 -25.93 -5.26
CA TYR A 384 15.82 -24.50 -4.99
C TYR A 384 14.59 -23.96 -4.26
N LEU A 385 14.85 -23.25 -3.18
CA LEU A 385 13.84 -22.59 -2.35
C LEU A 385 14.15 -21.08 -2.29
N GLY A 386 13.42 -20.30 -3.07
CA GLY A 386 13.57 -18.85 -3.12
C GLY A 386 12.83 -18.10 -1.99
N ARG A 387 12.71 -16.80 -2.16
CA ARG A 387 12.06 -15.91 -1.19
C ARG A 387 10.60 -16.29 -0.94
N ILE A 388 10.16 -16.10 0.28
CA ILE A 388 8.75 -16.17 0.70
C ILE A 388 8.17 -14.77 0.63
N ALA A 389 7.03 -14.61 -0.03
CA ALA A 389 6.20 -13.41 0.05
C ALA A 389 4.91 -13.77 0.82
N GLN A 390 4.77 -13.24 2.02
CA GLN A 390 3.61 -13.49 2.88
C GLN A 390 2.42 -12.66 2.38
N LEU A 391 1.26 -13.29 2.22
CA LEU A 391 0.03 -12.64 1.79
C LEU A 391 -0.85 -12.25 2.99
N ASP A 392 -1.01 -13.18 3.92
CA ASP A 392 -1.74 -13.00 5.17
C ASP A 392 -1.11 -13.88 6.28
N ASP A 393 -1.73 -13.97 7.43
CA ASP A 393 -1.20 -14.73 8.58
C ASP A 393 -0.93 -16.21 8.29
N ASP A 394 -1.71 -16.83 7.40
CA ASP A 394 -1.68 -18.26 7.15
C ASP A 394 -1.27 -18.64 5.73
N THR A 395 -1.13 -17.66 4.84
CA THR A 395 -0.89 -17.89 3.41
C THR A 395 0.35 -17.14 2.92
N TYR A 396 1.20 -17.85 2.19
CA TYR A 396 2.34 -17.24 1.50
C TYR A 396 2.55 -17.84 0.10
N VAL A 397 3.32 -17.15 -0.71
CA VAL A 397 3.84 -17.66 -1.97
C VAL A 397 5.35 -17.79 -1.89
N ARG A 398 5.88 -18.78 -2.60
CA ARG A 398 7.33 -19.03 -2.69
C ARG A 398 7.71 -19.43 -4.10
N VAL A 399 8.79 -18.87 -4.62
CA VAL A 399 9.42 -19.38 -5.84
C VAL A 399 10.19 -20.62 -5.47
N VAL A 400 9.97 -21.70 -6.21
CA VAL A 400 10.73 -22.94 -6.07
C VAL A 400 11.22 -23.39 -7.42
N GLY A 401 12.29 -24.20 -7.45
CA GLY A 401 12.87 -24.67 -8.70
C GLY A 401 13.42 -26.07 -8.61
N ASP A 402 13.33 -26.81 -9.73
CA ASP A 402 13.93 -28.12 -9.90
C ASP A 402 15.00 -28.02 -11.00
N VAL A 403 16.13 -28.65 -10.77
CA VAL A 403 17.23 -28.69 -11.76
C VAL A 403 16.85 -29.61 -12.91
N ARG A 404 16.86 -29.08 -14.14
CA ARG A 404 16.65 -29.84 -15.36
C ARG A 404 17.90 -30.67 -15.72
N PRO A 405 17.78 -31.69 -16.62
CA PRO A 405 18.92 -32.46 -17.07
C PRO A 405 20.04 -31.66 -17.74
N ASP A 406 19.72 -30.48 -18.30
CA ASP A 406 20.68 -29.54 -18.90
C ASP A 406 21.35 -28.61 -17.88
N GLY A 407 21.05 -28.77 -16.57
CA GLY A 407 21.57 -27.94 -15.48
C GLY A 407 20.82 -26.63 -15.27
N THR A 408 19.83 -26.31 -16.09
CA THR A 408 19.02 -25.09 -15.90
C THR A 408 17.96 -25.28 -14.80
N LEU A 409 17.52 -24.18 -14.20
CA LEU A 409 16.50 -24.19 -13.13
C LEU A 409 15.09 -24.04 -13.72
N ALA A 410 14.23 -25.02 -13.48
CA ALA A 410 12.80 -24.93 -13.80
C ALA A 410 12.05 -24.32 -12.63
N GLN A 411 11.82 -23.01 -12.68
CA GLN A 411 11.15 -22.30 -11.62
C GLN A 411 9.63 -22.37 -11.72
N ARG A 412 8.97 -22.36 -10.57
CA ARG A 412 7.51 -22.26 -10.41
C ARG A 412 7.16 -21.55 -9.11
N ILE A 413 5.96 -21.05 -9.02
CA ILE A 413 5.44 -20.42 -7.81
C ILE A 413 4.54 -21.42 -7.09
N LEU A 414 4.79 -21.63 -5.81
CA LEU A 414 3.89 -22.34 -4.90
C LEU A 414 3.11 -21.32 -4.08
N ARG A 415 1.81 -21.58 -3.95
CA ARG A 415 0.99 -20.97 -2.93
C ARG A 415 0.82 -21.97 -1.79
N VAL A 416 1.16 -21.55 -0.60
CA VAL A 416 1.19 -22.40 0.60
C VAL A 416 0.22 -21.82 1.62
N ASP A 417 -0.65 -22.65 2.15
CA ASP A 417 -1.47 -22.37 3.33
C ASP A 417 -1.09 -23.36 4.46
N ALA A 418 -1.71 -23.24 5.63
CA ALA A 418 -1.39 -24.08 6.78
C ALA A 418 -1.55 -25.58 6.52
N SER A 419 -2.33 -25.99 5.53
CA SER A 419 -2.72 -27.38 5.26
C SER A 419 -2.04 -28.00 4.03
N ARG A 420 -1.69 -27.17 3.03
CA ARG A 420 -1.22 -27.67 1.73
C ARG A 420 -0.33 -26.67 1.00
N ALA A 421 0.50 -27.21 0.11
CA ALA A 421 1.18 -26.45 -0.93
C ALA A 421 0.54 -26.78 -2.30
N SER A 422 0.24 -25.77 -3.09
CA SER A 422 -0.33 -25.91 -4.45
C SER A 422 0.44 -25.05 -5.43
N ARG A 423 0.63 -25.55 -6.65
CA ARG A 423 1.24 -24.76 -7.72
C ARG A 423 0.28 -23.66 -8.14
N LEU A 424 0.77 -22.41 -8.15
CA LEU A 424 0.06 -21.30 -8.76
C LEU A 424 0.27 -21.36 -10.30
N PRO A 425 -0.77 -21.36 -11.12
CA PRO A 425 -0.67 -21.58 -12.57
C PRO A 425 -0.19 -20.33 -13.33
N VAL A 426 0.92 -19.75 -12.89
CA VAL A 426 1.58 -18.65 -13.60
C VAL A 426 2.40 -19.19 -14.76
N VAL A 427 2.24 -18.58 -15.93
CA VAL A 427 3.00 -18.94 -17.12
C VAL A 427 4.34 -18.22 -17.10
N VAL A 428 5.42 -18.99 -16.98
CA VAL A 428 6.80 -18.48 -17.10
C VAL A 428 7.36 -19.03 -18.43
N PRO A 429 7.86 -18.17 -19.34
CA PRO A 429 8.51 -18.63 -20.56
C PRO A 429 9.67 -19.60 -20.27
N ALA A 430 9.89 -20.56 -21.16
CA ALA A 430 10.88 -21.62 -20.92
C ALA A 430 12.33 -21.11 -20.85
N ASP A 431 12.61 -19.99 -21.50
CA ASP A 431 13.90 -19.29 -21.57
C ASP A 431 14.02 -18.13 -20.57
N ALA A 432 12.98 -17.91 -19.74
CA ALA A 432 12.99 -16.86 -18.74
C ALA A 432 13.15 -17.42 -17.32
N SER A 433 13.75 -16.61 -16.46
CA SER A 433 13.82 -16.84 -15.02
C SER A 433 12.91 -15.85 -14.27
N ILE A 434 12.34 -16.30 -13.14
CA ILE A 434 11.62 -15.42 -12.21
C ILE A 434 12.67 -14.65 -11.41
N THR A 435 12.67 -13.34 -11.53
CA THR A 435 13.58 -12.47 -10.78
C THR A 435 12.96 -11.93 -9.49
N ALA A 436 11.64 -11.70 -9.47
CA ALA A 436 10.94 -11.28 -8.28
C ALA A 436 9.47 -11.74 -8.27
N VAL A 437 8.92 -11.92 -7.05
CA VAL A 437 7.49 -12.11 -6.81
C VAL A 437 7.10 -11.19 -5.66
N CYS A 438 6.28 -10.19 -5.96
CA CYS A 438 5.98 -9.08 -5.08
C CYS A 438 4.46 -8.97 -4.87
N PRO A 439 3.95 -9.09 -3.64
CA PRO A 439 2.52 -8.91 -3.39
C PRO A 439 2.12 -7.43 -3.55
N SER A 440 0.91 -7.20 -4.02
CA SER A 440 0.28 -5.87 -3.91
C SER A 440 0.08 -5.51 -2.43
N PRO A 441 -0.07 -4.21 -2.09
CA PRO A 441 -0.22 -3.77 -0.70
C PRO A 441 -1.35 -4.45 0.09
N ASN A 442 -2.41 -4.91 -0.59
CA ASN A 442 -3.51 -5.66 0.05
C ASN A 442 -3.44 -7.19 -0.13
N GLY A 443 -2.37 -7.70 -0.75
CA GLY A 443 -2.18 -9.15 -1.00
C GLY A 443 -3.10 -9.76 -2.07
N GLN A 444 -3.93 -8.96 -2.76
CA GLN A 444 -4.85 -9.48 -3.79
C GLN A 444 -4.14 -9.94 -5.05
N PHE A 445 -3.10 -9.22 -5.46
CA PHE A 445 -2.33 -9.50 -6.67
C PHE A 445 -0.87 -9.82 -6.35
N LEU A 446 -0.21 -10.49 -7.30
CA LEU A 446 1.23 -10.69 -7.32
C LEU A 446 1.78 -10.09 -8.60
N ALA A 447 2.83 -9.30 -8.47
CA ALA A 447 3.69 -8.95 -9.60
C ALA A 447 4.78 -10.00 -9.72
N VAL A 448 4.79 -10.72 -10.82
CA VAL A 448 5.80 -11.74 -11.16
C VAL A 448 6.71 -11.17 -12.22
N ALA A 449 7.90 -10.75 -11.81
CA ALA A 449 8.91 -10.26 -12.73
C ALA A 449 9.69 -11.44 -13.30
N THR A 450 9.85 -11.47 -14.62
CA THR A 450 10.60 -12.48 -15.35
C THR A 450 11.57 -11.81 -16.30
N LYS A 451 12.75 -12.41 -16.43
CA LYS A 451 13.81 -11.93 -17.31
C LYS A 451 14.25 -13.03 -18.27
N SER A 452 14.32 -12.71 -19.54
CA SER A 452 14.91 -13.55 -20.58
C SER A 452 16.09 -12.83 -21.22
N ALA A 453 16.75 -13.47 -22.19
CA ALA A 453 17.82 -12.83 -22.95
C ALA A 453 17.33 -11.64 -23.81
N THR A 454 16.04 -11.57 -24.11
CA THR A 454 15.47 -10.61 -25.07
C THR A 454 14.40 -9.69 -24.47
N SER A 455 13.89 -9.98 -23.27
CA SER A 455 12.78 -9.22 -22.70
C SER A 455 12.74 -9.31 -21.17
N ASP A 456 12.34 -8.21 -20.58
CA ASP A 456 11.92 -8.12 -19.19
C ASP A 456 10.40 -7.96 -19.16
N LEU A 457 9.72 -8.82 -18.40
CA LEU A 457 8.25 -8.85 -18.34
C LEU A 457 7.78 -8.95 -16.91
N VAL A 458 6.80 -8.13 -16.55
CA VAL A 458 6.08 -8.24 -15.29
C VAL A 458 4.65 -8.68 -15.56
N SER A 459 4.28 -9.84 -15.04
CA SER A 459 2.91 -10.35 -15.07
C SER A 459 2.22 -10.06 -13.75
N ILE A 460 1.12 -9.33 -13.77
CA ILE A 460 0.26 -9.12 -12.61
C ILE A 460 -0.78 -10.22 -12.61
N VAL A 461 -0.81 -11.02 -11.56
CA VAL A 461 -1.71 -12.17 -11.44
C VAL A 461 -2.50 -12.10 -10.14
N ASP A 462 -3.71 -12.64 -10.14
CA ASP A 462 -4.49 -12.84 -8.91
C ASP A 462 -3.77 -13.82 -7.98
N ALA A 463 -3.53 -13.42 -6.73
CA ALA A 463 -2.73 -14.18 -5.77
C ALA A 463 -3.38 -15.50 -5.32
N SER A 464 -4.69 -15.64 -5.49
CA SER A 464 -5.44 -16.82 -5.09
C SER A 464 -5.54 -17.88 -6.21
N SER A 465 -5.73 -17.44 -7.45
CA SER A 465 -6.00 -18.30 -8.61
C SER A 465 -4.83 -18.38 -9.59
N GLY A 466 -3.91 -17.40 -9.59
CA GLY A 466 -2.88 -17.26 -10.60
C GLY A 466 -3.38 -16.75 -11.95
N ALA A 467 -4.64 -16.30 -12.03
CA ALA A 467 -5.19 -15.72 -13.25
C ALA A 467 -4.43 -14.43 -13.63
N LEU A 468 -4.10 -14.30 -14.91
CA LEU A 468 -3.40 -13.13 -15.44
C LEU A 468 -4.38 -11.95 -15.52
N GLU A 469 -4.06 -10.85 -14.85
CA GLU A 469 -4.82 -9.59 -14.88
C GLU A 469 -4.20 -8.59 -15.86
N ALA A 470 -2.85 -8.47 -15.84
CA ALA A 470 -2.13 -7.58 -16.73
C ALA A 470 -0.74 -8.10 -17.04
N SER A 471 -0.19 -7.66 -18.18
CA SER A 471 1.20 -7.92 -18.58
C SER A 471 1.85 -6.58 -18.94
N ILE A 472 3.06 -6.35 -18.47
CA ILE A 472 3.78 -5.07 -18.60
C ILE A 472 5.22 -5.40 -19.05
N ASP A 473 5.65 -4.84 -20.19
CA ASP A 473 7.04 -4.87 -20.61
C ASP A 473 7.84 -3.94 -19.70
N ALA A 474 8.39 -4.47 -18.62
CA ALA A 474 9.07 -3.72 -17.57
C ALA A 474 10.06 -4.62 -16.82
N ALA A 475 11.12 -4.02 -16.29
CA ALA A 475 12.12 -4.70 -15.48
C ALA A 475 11.67 -4.90 -14.03
N SER A 476 10.91 -3.97 -13.48
CA SER A 476 10.43 -4.02 -12.09
C SER A 476 9.15 -3.20 -11.90
N VAL A 477 8.50 -3.40 -10.76
CA VAL A 477 7.37 -2.58 -10.28
C VAL A 477 7.59 -2.13 -8.82
N ASP A 478 6.95 -1.04 -8.45
CA ASP A 478 7.08 -0.41 -7.11
C ASP A 478 6.65 -1.32 -5.95
N TRP A 479 5.77 -2.30 -6.16
CA TRP A 479 5.41 -3.28 -5.12
C TRP A 479 6.60 -4.08 -4.61
N CYS A 480 7.64 -4.24 -5.43
CA CYS A 480 8.87 -4.95 -5.07
C CYS A 480 9.76 -4.14 -4.12
N GLY A 481 9.63 -2.83 -4.09
CA GLY A 481 10.39 -1.95 -3.19
C GLY A 481 10.07 -2.11 -1.70
N ALA A 482 8.98 -2.80 -1.34
CA ALA A 482 8.67 -3.15 0.04
C ALA A 482 9.37 -4.44 0.51
N LEU A 483 9.98 -5.21 -0.39
CA LEU A 483 10.70 -6.43 -0.05
C LEU A 483 12.13 -6.09 0.40
N PRO A 484 12.68 -6.82 1.40
CA PRO A 484 14.05 -6.62 1.83
C PRO A 484 15.05 -6.72 0.68
N SER A 485 16.13 -5.96 0.77
CA SER A 485 17.27 -6.05 -0.15
C SER A 485 17.94 -7.44 -0.08
N GLY A 486 18.68 -7.79 -1.10
CA GLY A 486 19.49 -9.00 -1.16
C GLY A 486 18.91 -10.10 -2.07
N ASP A 487 19.82 -10.69 -2.82
CA ASP A 487 19.71 -11.79 -3.76
C ASP A 487 18.67 -11.62 -4.87
N GLU A 488 19.08 -10.96 -5.95
CA GLU A 488 18.64 -11.40 -7.26
C GLU A 488 18.89 -12.91 -7.33
N ILE A 489 17.87 -13.65 -7.73
CA ILE A 489 17.97 -15.10 -7.97
C ILE A 489 19.01 -15.27 -9.08
N SER A 490 20.29 -15.46 -8.69
CA SER A 490 21.41 -15.68 -9.61
C SER A 490 21.45 -17.13 -10.10
#